data_1920732d0c183f352f215dd472aa0492
#
_entry.id   1920732d0c183f352f215dd472aa0492
#
_cell.length_a   1.000
_cell.length_b   1.000
_cell.length_c   1.000
_cell.angle_alpha   90.00
_cell.angle_beta   90.00
_cell.angle_gamma   90.00
#
_symmetry.space_group_name_H-M   'P 1'
#
loop_
_entity.id
_entity.type
_entity.pdbx_description
1 polymer ?
#
loop_
_entity_poly.entity_id
_entity_poly.type
_entity_poly.pdbx_seq_one_letter_code
_entity_poly.pdbx_strand_id
1 'polypeptide(L)'
;HAHLRLADSLADPAVSEAVENLPVAKARPKIEQFLTEQGYLEKSEPHKMALGKCYRCKTVVEPFLSDQWFVKIKPLAEPAIQVVEDGRVRIIPEAWKNNYLGWMRDIKDWCVSRQIWWGHQIPAWYCETCYGTTFLRRSSDGAPLIPSDAVAIVAKTQPDACPQGHRDALVQDPDVLDTWF
;
A
#
# COMPACT_ATOMS: atom_id res chain seq x y z
N HIS A 1 15.85 5.40 4.32
CA HIS A 1 15.44 5.79 5.67
C HIS A 1 14.01 6.28 5.62
N ALA A 2 13.16 5.76 6.51
CA ALA A 2 11.79 6.22 6.64
C ALA A 2 11.78 7.65 7.22
N HIS A 3 10.93 8.49 6.66
CA HIS A 3 10.67 9.84 7.11
C HIS A 3 9.27 9.92 7.68
N LEU A 4 9.11 10.69 8.75
CA LEU A 4 7.81 10.90 9.35
C LEU A 4 6.98 11.79 8.43
N ARG A 5 5.76 11.36 8.12
CA ARG A 5 4.71 12.18 7.50
C ARG A 5 3.50 12.19 8.42
N LEU A 6 2.97 13.35 8.65
CA LEU A 6 1.79 13.54 9.48
C LEU A 6 0.58 13.82 8.57
N ALA A 7 -0.57 13.25 8.92
CA ALA A 7 -1.80 13.57 8.22
C ALA A 7 -2.24 14.99 8.61
N ASP A 8 -2.61 15.81 7.64
CA ASP A 8 -2.96 17.23 7.78
C ASP A 8 -4.03 17.53 8.86
N SER A 9 -4.81 16.52 9.24
CA SER A 9 -5.93 16.66 10.18
C SER A 9 -5.62 16.32 11.65
N LEU A 10 -4.43 15.79 11.94
CA LEU A 10 -4.13 15.17 13.26
C LEU A 10 -2.96 15.80 14.02
N ALA A 11 -2.26 16.75 13.43
CA ALA A 11 -1.05 17.29 14.01
C ALA A 11 -1.22 18.72 14.52
N ASP A 12 -0.74 18.96 15.74
CA ASP A 12 -0.43 20.30 16.17
C ASP A 12 0.57 20.93 15.18
N PRO A 13 0.30 22.11 14.62
CA PRO A 13 1.17 22.76 13.62
C PRO A 13 2.62 22.88 14.08
N ALA A 14 2.86 23.16 15.36
CA ALA A 14 4.21 23.29 15.93
C ALA A 14 4.97 21.96 15.95
N VAL A 15 4.28 20.84 16.22
CA VAL A 15 4.88 19.51 16.17
C VAL A 15 5.14 19.09 14.73
N SER A 16 4.20 19.35 13.83
CA SER A 16 4.35 19.06 12.40
C SER A 16 5.58 19.72 11.83
N GLU A 17 5.73 21.02 12.02
CA GLU A 17 6.88 21.79 11.53
C GLU A 17 8.22 21.28 12.11
N ALA A 18 8.22 20.85 13.38
CA ALA A 18 9.44 20.40 14.06
C ALA A 18 9.90 19.01 13.65
N VAL A 19 9.00 18.12 13.19
CA VAL A 19 9.31 16.69 12.97
C VAL A 19 9.05 16.20 11.55
N GLU A 20 8.30 16.96 10.75
CA GLU A 20 8.00 16.58 9.36
C GLU A 20 9.28 16.44 8.54
N ASN A 21 9.32 15.43 7.70
CA ASN A 21 10.46 15.07 6.85
C ASN A 21 11.76 14.70 7.62
N LEU A 22 11.72 14.56 8.95
CA LEU A 22 12.86 14.03 9.69
C LEU A 22 12.91 12.49 9.62
N PRO A 23 14.13 11.89 9.58
CA PRO A 23 14.28 10.47 9.85
C PRO A 23 13.66 10.12 11.21
N VAL A 24 12.95 8.98 11.29
CA VAL A 24 12.24 8.55 12.51
C VAL A 24 13.11 8.56 13.76
N ALA A 25 14.39 8.15 13.64
CA ALA A 25 15.34 8.17 14.74
C ALA A 25 15.62 9.59 15.29
N LYS A 26 15.48 10.64 14.45
CA LYS A 26 15.64 12.04 14.87
C LYS A 26 14.32 12.67 15.31
N ALA A 27 13.20 12.20 14.78
CA ALA A 27 11.88 12.70 15.14
C ALA A 27 11.46 12.26 16.55
N ARG A 28 11.74 11.01 16.93
CA ARG A 28 11.38 10.45 18.25
C ARG A 28 11.81 11.32 19.44
N PRO A 29 13.09 11.67 19.61
CA PRO A 29 13.52 12.51 20.76
C PRO A 29 12.88 13.89 20.74
N LYS A 30 12.59 14.47 19.57
CA LYS A 30 11.89 15.75 19.50
C LYS A 30 10.44 15.65 19.94
N ILE A 31 9.74 14.59 19.55
CA ILE A 31 8.37 14.34 20.01
C ILE A 31 8.35 14.12 21.52
N GLU A 32 9.29 13.35 22.05
CA GLU A 32 9.42 13.11 23.49
C GLU A 32 9.66 14.41 24.25
N GLN A 33 10.55 15.26 23.76
CA GLN A 33 10.79 16.60 24.32
C GLN A 33 9.51 17.44 24.31
N PHE A 34 8.83 17.52 23.19
CA PHE A 34 7.59 18.29 23.06
C PHE A 34 6.50 17.79 24.03
N LEU A 35 6.30 16.47 24.13
CA LEU A 35 5.34 15.90 25.08
C LEU A 35 5.70 16.19 26.54
N THR A 36 7.01 16.23 26.84
CA THR A 36 7.51 16.61 28.17
C THR A 36 7.21 18.07 28.49
N GLU A 37 7.50 18.98 27.56
CA GLU A 37 7.28 20.42 27.72
C GLU A 37 5.79 20.76 27.89
N GLN A 38 4.89 20.00 27.22
CA GLN A 38 3.45 20.17 27.33
C GLN A 38 2.84 19.42 28.53
N GLY A 39 3.61 18.67 29.29
CA GLY A 39 3.14 17.91 30.44
C GLY A 39 2.32 16.65 30.09
N TYR A 40 2.38 16.19 28.84
CA TYR A 40 1.69 14.98 28.38
C TYR A 40 2.49 13.70 28.57
N LEU A 41 3.82 13.81 28.77
CA LEU A 41 4.68 12.65 28.99
C LEU A 41 4.70 12.30 30.48
N GLU A 42 4.12 11.17 30.85
CA GLU A 42 4.17 10.66 32.21
C GLU A 42 5.50 9.97 32.51
N LYS A 43 5.98 9.13 31.57
CA LYS A 43 7.17 8.32 31.75
C LYS A 43 7.76 7.84 30.42
N SER A 44 9.09 7.78 30.35
CA SER A 44 9.81 7.11 29.27
C SER A 44 10.77 6.07 29.85
N GLU A 45 10.69 4.84 29.39
CA GLU A 45 11.51 3.73 29.88
C GLU A 45 12.15 2.94 28.72
N PRO A 46 13.40 2.46 28.92
CA PRO A 46 14.02 1.55 27.95
C PRO A 46 13.22 0.26 27.82
N HIS A 47 12.82 -0.07 26.61
CA HIS A 47 12.10 -1.32 26.30
C HIS A 47 12.89 -2.19 25.33
N LYS A 48 13.08 -3.48 25.66
CA LYS A 48 13.71 -4.46 24.77
C LYS A 48 12.66 -5.07 23.89
N MET A 49 12.81 -4.92 22.57
CA MET A 49 11.92 -5.52 21.58
C MET A 49 12.71 -6.07 20.39
N ALA A 50 12.17 -7.11 19.75
CA ALA A 50 12.71 -7.62 18.51
C ALA A 50 12.25 -6.70 17.37
N LEU A 51 13.20 -6.10 16.64
CA LEU A 51 12.91 -5.27 15.47
C LEU A 51 13.19 -6.06 14.19
N GLY A 52 12.21 -6.11 13.29
CA GLY A 52 12.40 -6.62 11.95
C GLY A 52 13.44 -5.76 11.20
N LYS A 53 14.40 -6.41 10.58
CA LYS A 53 15.43 -5.73 9.78
C LYS A 53 15.48 -6.34 8.38
N CYS A 54 15.74 -5.50 7.38
CA CYS A 54 16.01 -5.97 6.04
C CYS A 54 17.22 -6.92 6.08
N TYR A 55 17.06 -8.12 5.53
CA TYR A 55 18.13 -9.12 5.54
C TYR A 55 19.39 -8.64 4.77
N ARG A 56 19.22 -7.77 3.79
CA ARG A 56 20.30 -7.28 2.91
C ARG A 56 21.02 -6.06 3.50
N CYS A 57 20.30 -4.96 3.77
CA CYS A 57 20.88 -3.70 4.23
C CYS A 57 20.82 -3.47 5.74
N LYS A 58 20.17 -4.39 6.50
CA LYS A 58 19.99 -4.31 7.95
C LYS A 58 19.22 -3.10 8.47
N THR A 59 18.63 -2.32 7.58
CA THR A 59 17.74 -1.22 7.97
C THR A 59 16.51 -1.77 8.68
N VAL A 60 16.07 -1.09 9.71
CA VAL A 60 14.83 -1.42 10.44
C VAL A 60 13.65 -1.26 9.48
N VAL A 61 12.78 -2.28 9.44
CA VAL A 61 11.53 -2.23 8.68
C VAL A 61 10.49 -1.52 9.51
N GLU A 62 9.97 -0.42 9.00
CA GLU A 62 8.92 0.37 9.64
C GLU A 62 7.64 0.30 8.80
N PRO A 63 6.45 0.18 9.45
CA PRO A 63 5.17 0.21 8.74
C PRO A 63 4.99 1.54 8.00
N PHE A 64 4.54 1.45 6.75
CA PHE A 64 4.25 2.60 5.93
C PHE A 64 2.95 2.37 5.17
N LEU A 65 2.02 3.31 5.23
CA LEU A 65 0.77 3.27 4.47
C LEU A 65 1.03 3.84 3.08
N SER A 66 0.66 3.09 2.06
CA SER A 66 0.72 3.52 0.66
C SER A 66 -0.45 2.96 -0.11
N ASP A 67 -0.83 3.66 -1.18
CA ASP A 67 -1.83 3.16 -2.11
C ASP A 67 -1.31 1.91 -2.80
N GLN A 68 -2.16 0.89 -2.87
CA GLN A 68 -1.83 -0.41 -3.43
C GLN A 68 -2.98 -0.92 -4.29
N TRP A 69 -2.66 -1.76 -5.25
CA TRP A 69 -3.67 -2.45 -6.04
C TRP A 69 -4.13 -3.72 -5.33
N PHE A 70 -5.44 -3.88 -5.22
CA PHE A 70 -6.07 -5.04 -4.60
C PHE A 70 -7.02 -5.73 -5.57
N VAL A 71 -6.99 -7.05 -5.57
CA VAL A 71 -8.07 -7.87 -6.13
C VAL A 71 -9.16 -7.99 -5.07
N LYS A 72 -10.36 -7.52 -5.39
CA LYS A 72 -11.54 -7.69 -4.56
C LYS A 72 -11.99 -9.15 -4.64
N ILE A 73 -11.57 -9.97 -3.68
CA ILE A 73 -11.69 -11.44 -3.75
C ILE A 73 -13.13 -11.93 -3.47
N LYS A 74 -13.87 -11.27 -2.63
CA LYS A 74 -15.20 -11.73 -2.20
C LYS A 74 -16.15 -12.08 -3.35
N PRO A 75 -16.32 -11.24 -4.40
CA PRO A 75 -17.15 -11.57 -5.55
C PRO A 75 -16.70 -12.80 -6.36
N LEU A 76 -15.40 -13.17 -6.24
CA LEU A 76 -14.83 -14.35 -6.88
C LEU A 76 -14.99 -15.60 -5.99
N ALA A 77 -14.90 -15.43 -4.68
CA ALA A 77 -15.03 -16.52 -3.72
C ALA A 77 -16.48 -17.04 -3.61
N GLU A 78 -17.46 -16.15 -3.67
CA GLU A 78 -18.88 -16.52 -3.56
C GLU A 78 -19.32 -17.60 -4.57
N PRO A 79 -19.11 -17.43 -5.90
CA PRO A 79 -19.43 -18.49 -6.86
C PRO A 79 -18.58 -19.76 -6.67
N ALA A 80 -17.33 -19.63 -6.22
CA ALA A 80 -16.46 -20.78 -5.95
C ALA A 80 -16.94 -21.60 -4.74
N ILE A 81 -17.48 -20.95 -3.71
CA ILE A 81 -18.16 -21.63 -2.59
C ILE A 81 -19.40 -22.36 -3.09
N GLN A 82 -20.24 -21.67 -3.86
CA GLN A 82 -21.52 -22.20 -4.32
C GLN A 82 -21.38 -23.46 -5.16
N VAL A 83 -20.40 -23.53 -6.08
CA VAL A 83 -20.19 -24.72 -6.92
C VAL A 83 -19.76 -25.96 -6.13
N VAL A 84 -19.17 -25.77 -4.96
CA VAL A 84 -18.81 -26.87 -4.04
C VAL A 84 -19.96 -27.24 -3.13
N GLU A 85 -20.76 -26.28 -2.68
CA GLU A 85 -21.91 -26.52 -1.81
C GLU A 85 -23.02 -27.25 -2.54
N ASP A 86 -23.30 -26.88 -3.80
CA ASP A 86 -24.32 -27.54 -4.65
C ASP A 86 -23.81 -28.83 -5.33
N GLY A 87 -22.56 -29.21 -5.12
CA GLY A 87 -22.01 -30.48 -5.59
C GLY A 87 -21.55 -30.51 -7.04
N ARG A 88 -21.59 -29.37 -7.76
CA ARG A 88 -21.05 -29.29 -9.14
C ARG A 88 -19.54 -29.52 -9.19
N VAL A 89 -18.83 -29.12 -8.12
CA VAL A 89 -17.42 -29.42 -7.90
C VAL A 89 -17.29 -30.25 -6.61
N ARG A 90 -16.62 -31.40 -6.71
CA ARG A 90 -16.38 -32.30 -5.57
C ARG A 90 -14.94 -32.21 -5.09
N ILE A 91 -14.74 -32.00 -3.80
CA ILE A 91 -13.43 -32.05 -3.15
C ILE A 91 -13.13 -33.51 -2.74
N ILE A 92 -12.01 -34.03 -3.18
CA ILE A 92 -11.58 -35.40 -2.85
C ILE A 92 -10.20 -35.36 -2.21
N PRO A 93 -10.01 -35.93 -1.00
CA PRO A 93 -11.04 -36.55 -0.14
C PRO A 93 -12.03 -35.53 0.45
N GLU A 94 -13.24 -35.97 0.74
CA GLU A 94 -14.32 -35.09 1.22
C GLU A 94 -13.99 -34.39 2.54
N ALA A 95 -13.13 -34.97 3.34
CA ALA A 95 -12.64 -34.35 4.59
C ALA A 95 -12.06 -32.94 4.41
N TRP A 96 -11.53 -32.61 3.23
CA TRP A 96 -10.98 -31.30 2.91
C TRP A 96 -12.03 -30.26 2.50
N LYS A 97 -13.28 -30.67 2.29
CA LYS A 97 -14.35 -29.76 1.91
C LYS A 97 -14.56 -28.64 2.93
N ASN A 98 -14.57 -28.97 4.21
CA ASN A 98 -14.75 -27.97 5.28
C ASN A 98 -13.55 -27.01 5.36
N ASN A 99 -12.35 -27.50 5.14
CA ASN A 99 -11.15 -26.66 5.09
C ASN A 99 -11.21 -25.69 3.91
N TYR A 100 -11.55 -26.16 2.72
CA TYR A 100 -11.74 -25.32 1.54
C TYR A 100 -12.79 -24.22 1.79
N LEU A 101 -13.97 -24.58 2.29
CA LEU A 101 -15.04 -23.64 2.54
C LEU A 101 -14.66 -22.62 3.63
N GLY A 102 -13.93 -23.03 4.67
CA GLY A 102 -13.39 -22.13 5.69
C GLY A 102 -12.43 -21.09 5.08
N TRP A 103 -11.48 -21.53 4.28
CA TRP A 103 -10.55 -20.63 3.58
C TRP A 103 -11.28 -19.64 2.67
N MET A 104 -12.23 -20.10 1.87
CA MET A 104 -12.96 -19.27 0.90
C MET A 104 -13.88 -18.25 1.58
N ARG A 105 -14.45 -18.57 2.75
CA ARG A 105 -15.31 -17.64 3.52
C ARG A 105 -14.52 -16.54 4.22
N ASP A 106 -13.30 -16.86 4.67
CA ASP A 106 -12.43 -15.93 5.41
C ASP A 106 -11.39 -15.25 4.53
N ILE A 107 -11.40 -15.51 3.22
CA ILE A 107 -10.42 -14.96 2.30
C ILE A 107 -10.47 -13.42 2.27
N LYS A 108 -9.33 -12.80 2.31
CA LYS A 108 -9.18 -11.33 2.29
C LYS A 108 -8.81 -10.84 0.90
N ASP A 109 -9.09 -9.58 0.64
CA ASP A 109 -8.64 -8.93 -0.58
C ASP A 109 -7.12 -9.05 -0.73
N TRP A 110 -6.69 -9.40 -1.93
CA TRP A 110 -5.30 -9.68 -2.22
C TRP A 110 -4.60 -8.46 -2.79
N CYS A 111 -3.58 -7.95 -2.07
CA CYS A 111 -2.69 -6.92 -2.58
C CYS A 111 -1.80 -7.52 -3.68
N VAL A 112 -1.97 -7.05 -4.91
CA VAL A 112 -1.26 -7.57 -6.09
C VAL A 112 -0.13 -6.68 -6.58
N SER A 113 -0.01 -5.46 -6.08
CA SER A 113 1.07 -4.54 -6.45
C SER A 113 2.35 -4.80 -5.67
N ARG A 114 3.50 -4.67 -6.34
CA ARG A 114 4.84 -4.79 -5.77
C ARG A 114 5.72 -3.66 -6.26
N GLN A 115 6.47 -3.04 -5.35
CA GLN A 115 7.41 -1.95 -5.61
C GLN A 115 8.81 -2.51 -5.89
N ILE A 116 8.93 -3.37 -6.91
CA ILE A 116 10.19 -3.95 -7.37
C ILE A 116 10.50 -3.45 -8.78
N TRP A 117 11.77 -3.46 -9.15
CA TRP A 117 12.23 -2.82 -10.39
C TRP A 117 12.00 -3.65 -11.67
N TRP A 118 11.60 -4.92 -11.55
CA TRP A 118 11.27 -5.75 -12.70
C TRP A 118 10.05 -6.65 -12.43
N GLY A 119 9.31 -6.98 -13.47
CA GLY A 119 8.11 -7.79 -13.45
C GLY A 119 7.11 -7.31 -14.50
N HIS A 120 5.92 -7.89 -14.52
CA HIS A 120 4.83 -7.41 -15.36
C HIS A 120 4.23 -6.14 -14.73
N GLN A 121 4.42 -5.01 -15.37
CA GLN A 121 3.84 -3.75 -14.93
C GLN A 121 2.31 -3.84 -14.85
N ILE A 122 1.74 -3.20 -13.85
CA ILE A 122 0.29 -3.10 -13.70
C ILE A 122 -0.28 -2.39 -14.93
N PRO A 123 -1.29 -2.97 -15.61
CA PRO A 123 -1.86 -2.43 -16.84
C PRO A 123 -2.84 -1.29 -16.54
N ALA A 124 -2.34 -0.25 -15.88
CA ALA A 124 -3.07 0.96 -15.52
C ALA A 124 -2.27 2.19 -15.91
N TRP A 125 -2.95 3.20 -16.41
CA TRP A 125 -2.34 4.45 -16.85
C TRP A 125 -2.99 5.65 -16.17
N TYR A 126 -2.20 6.66 -15.95
CA TYR A 126 -2.62 7.93 -15.36
C TYR A 126 -2.30 9.07 -16.31
N CYS A 127 -3.14 10.09 -16.32
CA CYS A 127 -2.94 11.25 -17.16
C CYS A 127 -2.20 12.35 -16.40
N GLU A 128 -0.97 12.66 -16.81
CA GLU A 128 -0.17 13.73 -16.20
C GLU A 128 -0.78 15.13 -16.39
N THR A 129 -1.50 15.35 -17.46
CA THR A 129 -2.21 16.63 -17.68
C THR A 129 -3.36 16.83 -16.72
N CYS A 130 -4.07 15.73 -16.36
CA CYS A 130 -5.19 15.81 -15.41
C CYS A 130 -4.73 15.95 -13.96
N TYR A 131 -3.63 15.30 -13.59
CA TYR A 131 -3.22 15.13 -12.20
C TYR A 131 -1.83 15.73 -11.85
N GLY A 132 -1.12 16.29 -12.84
CA GLY A 132 0.23 16.82 -12.68
C GLY A 132 1.33 15.79 -12.87
N THR A 133 2.54 16.25 -13.14
CA THR A 133 3.71 15.37 -13.49
C THR A 133 4.40 14.74 -12.28
N THR A 134 4.02 15.10 -11.08
CA THR A 134 4.70 14.68 -9.83
C THR A 134 4.25 13.35 -9.27
N PHE A 135 3.09 12.85 -9.69
CA PHE A 135 2.47 11.68 -9.06
C PHE A 135 3.17 10.35 -9.34
N LEU A 136 3.98 10.26 -10.40
CA LEU A 136 4.75 9.05 -10.72
C LEU A 136 6.18 9.08 -10.16
N ARG A 137 6.61 10.19 -9.60
CA ARG A 137 7.89 10.21 -8.91
C ARG A 137 7.71 9.47 -7.58
N ARG A 138 8.44 8.38 -7.43
CA ARG A 138 8.60 7.76 -6.13
C ARG A 138 9.18 8.83 -5.21
N SER A 139 8.53 9.06 -4.09
CA SER A 139 9.13 9.84 -3.01
C SER A 139 10.47 9.22 -2.62
N SER A 140 11.32 9.93 -1.91
CA SER A 140 12.62 9.44 -1.43
C SER A 140 12.53 8.10 -0.66
N ASP A 141 11.36 7.74 -0.21
CA ASP A 141 10.99 6.50 0.49
C ASP A 141 10.43 5.39 -0.45
N GLY A 142 10.33 5.66 -1.75
CA GLY A 142 9.96 4.68 -2.77
C GLY A 142 8.46 4.52 -3.03
N ALA A 143 7.59 5.23 -2.29
CA ALA A 143 6.15 5.19 -2.53
C ALA A 143 5.75 6.03 -3.76
N PRO A 144 4.86 5.55 -4.63
CA PRO A 144 4.29 6.38 -5.68
C PRO A 144 3.43 7.47 -5.05
N LEU A 145 3.59 8.70 -5.53
CA LEU A 145 2.77 9.84 -5.12
C LEU A 145 1.56 9.93 -6.08
N ILE A 146 0.63 9.01 -5.96
CA ILE A 146 -0.61 9.06 -6.73
C ILE A 146 -1.59 9.96 -5.97
N PRO A 147 -2.13 11.02 -6.57
CA PRO A 147 -3.17 11.83 -5.93
C PRO A 147 -4.36 10.95 -5.55
N SER A 148 -4.94 11.20 -4.39
CA SER A 148 -6.05 10.39 -3.86
C SER A 148 -7.31 10.40 -4.73
N ASP A 149 -7.43 11.38 -5.63
CA ASP A 149 -8.50 11.56 -6.60
C ASP A 149 -8.11 11.09 -8.02
N ALA A 150 -6.89 10.57 -8.20
CA ALA A 150 -6.44 10.10 -9.51
C ALA A 150 -7.20 8.84 -9.93
N VAL A 151 -7.84 8.92 -11.09
CA VAL A 151 -8.55 7.78 -11.69
C VAL A 151 -7.64 7.07 -12.67
N ALA A 152 -7.32 5.82 -12.36
CA ALA A 152 -6.55 4.96 -13.24
C ALA A 152 -7.38 4.50 -14.45
N ILE A 153 -6.75 4.47 -15.61
CA ILE A 153 -7.32 3.93 -16.84
C ILE A 153 -6.76 2.51 -17.00
N VAL A 154 -7.59 1.50 -16.73
CA VAL A 154 -7.16 0.10 -16.84
C VAL A 154 -7.37 -0.39 -18.26
N ALA A 155 -6.29 -0.84 -18.93
CA ALA A 155 -6.34 -1.36 -20.28
C ALA A 155 -5.17 -2.34 -20.53
N LYS A 156 -5.33 -3.31 -21.45
CA LYS A 156 -4.28 -4.29 -21.79
C LYS A 156 -3.06 -3.62 -22.47
N THR A 157 -3.31 -2.56 -23.20
CA THR A 157 -2.29 -1.78 -23.90
C THR A 157 -2.50 -0.31 -23.57
N GLN A 158 -1.49 0.52 -23.78
CA GLN A 158 -1.60 1.95 -23.56
C GLN A 158 -2.80 2.52 -24.34
N PRO A 159 -3.72 3.21 -23.69
CA PRO A 159 -4.82 3.90 -24.34
C PRO A 159 -4.33 5.05 -25.23
N ASP A 160 -5.07 5.36 -26.29
CA ASP A 160 -4.73 6.49 -27.17
C ASP A 160 -4.96 7.86 -26.51
N ALA A 161 -5.87 7.93 -25.56
CA ALA A 161 -6.20 9.15 -24.83
C ALA A 161 -6.82 8.86 -23.46
N CYS A 162 -6.75 9.82 -22.54
CA CYS A 162 -7.50 9.78 -21.29
C CYS A 162 -8.98 10.15 -21.55
N PRO A 163 -9.88 9.93 -20.58
CA PRO A 163 -11.30 10.32 -20.70
C PRO A 163 -11.54 11.81 -20.99
N GLN A 164 -10.57 12.67 -20.68
CA GLN A 164 -10.62 14.12 -20.99
C GLN A 164 -10.01 14.45 -22.37
N GLY A 165 -9.56 13.44 -23.13
CA GLY A 165 -9.05 13.60 -24.48
C GLY A 165 -7.54 13.92 -24.62
N HIS A 166 -6.77 13.93 -23.53
CA HIS A 166 -5.31 14.11 -23.58
C HIS A 166 -4.63 12.83 -24.10
N ARG A 167 -3.78 12.96 -25.13
CA ARG A 167 -3.19 11.81 -25.83
C ARG A 167 -1.75 11.49 -25.41
N ASP A 168 -0.92 12.50 -25.23
CA ASP A 168 0.54 12.32 -25.06
C ASP A 168 1.00 12.38 -23.58
N ALA A 169 0.05 12.33 -22.65
CA ALA A 169 0.30 12.52 -21.23
C ALA A 169 -0.07 11.29 -20.38
N LEU A 170 -0.12 10.10 -21.00
CA LEU A 170 -0.45 8.87 -20.30
C LEU A 170 0.80 8.14 -19.84
N VAL A 171 0.92 7.92 -18.54
CA VAL A 171 2.02 7.21 -17.92
C VAL A 171 1.51 5.97 -17.21
N GLN A 172 2.18 4.85 -17.42
CA GLN A 172 1.82 3.58 -16.81
C GLN A 172 2.21 3.56 -15.33
N ASP A 173 1.41 2.88 -14.52
CA ASP A 173 1.70 2.62 -13.12
C ASP A 173 3.10 1.99 -12.97
N PRO A 174 3.98 2.53 -12.10
CA PRO A 174 5.35 2.02 -11.95
C PRO A 174 5.43 0.69 -11.22
N ASP A 175 4.36 0.28 -10.53
CA ASP A 175 4.32 -0.97 -9.79
C ASP A 175 4.17 -2.17 -10.73
N VAL A 176 4.57 -3.33 -10.26
CA VAL A 176 4.43 -4.59 -10.98
C VAL A 176 3.48 -5.53 -10.26
N LEU A 177 2.92 -6.47 -11.00
CA LEU A 177 2.06 -7.50 -10.45
C LEU A 177 2.85 -8.49 -9.59
N ASP A 178 2.20 -9.00 -8.56
CA ASP A 178 2.69 -10.12 -7.77
C ASP A 178 2.98 -11.33 -8.68
N THR A 179 4.04 -12.06 -8.37
CA THR A 179 4.45 -13.25 -9.15
C THR A 179 3.37 -14.34 -9.19
N TRP A 180 2.50 -14.35 -8.20
CA TRP A 180 1.41 -15.34 -8.07
C TRP A 180 0.09 -14.90 -8.74
N PHE A 181 0.05 -13.71 -9.30
CA PHE A 181 -1.12 -13.21 -10.08
C PHE A 181 -1.16 -13.87 -11.48
#